data_ffee0547c5d36baf06b257ae558ab7b8
#
_entry.id   ffee0547c5d36baf06b257ae558ab7b8
#
_cell.length_a   1.000
_cell.length_b   1.000
_cell.length_c   1.000
_cell.angle_alpha   90.00
_cell.angle_beta   90.00
_cell.angle_gamma   90.00
#
_symmetry.space_group_name_H-M   'P 1'
#
loop_
_entity.id
_entity.type
_entity.pdbx_description
1 polymer ?
#
loop_
_entity_poly.entity_id
_entity_poly.type
_entity_poly.pdbx_seq_one_letter_code
_entity_poly.pdbx_strand_id
1 'polypeptide(L)'
;MRLFLLPVMLLFAGSINSQSILNDSISSTNQLNGCYKPNILVSHPFGLFISRINHNFNGAPPKVIKLNIDLGSANVWLPEVKAYRPKDPAVMEHLKQFPWHKRDSVFQAFPQNYDSSVFSADGVIKTFDINVRLPFSKSIELAVNMRSFLLTQGEMPFSILTNDELIEFFHSKIAGGEDPFARKSYGLNKANIYYQDLKGNTLQIKNGQFVIPGIQFNLFHYLKWNFLRKHQLLFNSGLHIGCNTSVYNRSLDLGASAAIQKQIKTRKKNTLTFALAGSILKQKVIDINSQAAFSSSPYFFAYETMFEYRKQLEKGKFWQIGLNFYYQSAYNNEEDFDQLTPIGNRISPHWHLALTHLYRNNQNWSLISSYGNKWIWSFYLNEDFKVNNAPDIQTGIAVEIPISFKKIN
;
A
#
# COMPACT_ATOMS: atom_id res chain seq x y z
N MET A 1 10.29 1.44 -25.84
CA MET A 1 10.21 0.71 -24.56
C MET A 1 11.19 -0.46 -24.44
N ARG A 2 11.73 -1.04 -25.50
CA ARG A 2 12.72 -2.15 -25.44
C ARG A 2 14.17 -1.73 -25.13
N LEU A 3 14.54 -0.45 -25.22
CA LEU A 3 15.92 0.01 -25.05
C LEU A 3 16.32 0.40 -23.62
N PHE A 4 15.37 0.62 -22.70
CA PHE A 4 15.69 1.05 -21.32
C PHE A 4 15.89 -0.11 -20.31
N LEU A 5 15.45 -1.32 -20.62
CA LEU A 5 15.62 -2.48 -19.73
C LEU A 5 17.01 -3.13 -19.85
N LEU A 6 17.69 -2.96 -20.98
CA LEU A 6 19.01 -3.56 -21.20
C LEU A 6 20.13 -2.99 -20.31
N PRO A 7 20.27 -1.67 -20.09
CA PRO A 7 21.33 -1.13 -19.25
C PRO A 7 21.13 -1.43 -17.76
N VAL A 8 19.90 -1.59 -17.29
CA VAL A 8 19.61 -1.97 -15.89
C VAL A 8 19.98 -3.43 -15.64
N MET A 9 19.75 -4.33 -16.58
CA MET A 9 20.22 -5.73 -16.49
C MET A 9 21.74 -5.85 -16.59
N LEU A 10 22.41 -5.03 -17.38
CA LEU A 10 23.86 -5.04 -17.51
C LEU A 10 24.60 -4.47 -16.29
N LEU A 11 24.01 -3.51 -15.56
CA LEU A 11 24.52 -3.04 -14.27
C LEU A 11 24.45 -4.13 -13.18
N PHE A 12 23.50 -5.06 -13.28
CA PHE A 12 23.38 -6.20 -12.37
C PHE A 12 24.36 -7.35 -12.71
N ALA A 13 24.76 -7.52 -13.96
CA ALA A 13 25.67 -8.60 -14.38
C ALA A 13 27.13 -8.34 -13.99
N GLY A 14 27.53 -7.07 -13.79
CA GLY A 14 28.94 -6.70 -13.52
C GLY A 14 29.40 -6.79 -12.07
N SER A 15 28.50 -7.04 -11.10
CA SER A 15 28.84 -6.91 -9.67
C SER A 15 28.76 -8.21 -8.85
N ILE A 16 28.57 -9.37 -9.47
CA ILE A 16 28.45 -10.65 -8.73
C ILE A 16 29.81 -11.30 -8.50
N ASN A 17 30.77 -10.54 -8.02
CA ASN A 17 32.02 -11.07 -7.50
C ASN A 17 32.07 -11.13 -5.96
N SER A 18 30.97 -11.49 -5.29
CA SER A 18 31.00 -11.78 -3.85
C SER A 18 31.26 -13.27 -3.60
N GLN A 19 32.44 -13.72 -3.94
CA GLN A 19 32.82 -15.13 -3.91
C GLN A 19 33.20 -15.70 -2.53
N SER A 20 33.11 -14.97 -1.43
CA SER A 20 33.63 -15.44 -0.13
C SER A 20 32.60 -15.78 0.94
N ILE A 21 31.30 -15.78 0.65
CA ILE A 21 30.24 -15.93 1.69
C ILE A 21 29.57 -17.33 1.65
N LEU A 22 29.90 -18.19 0.73
CA LEU A 22 29.12 -19.39 0.41
C LEU A 22 29.46 -20.67 1.16
N ASN A 23 30.42 -20.67 2.08
CA ASN A 23 30.89 -21.91 2.74
C ASN A 23 30.34 -22.16 4.15
N ASP A 24 29.48 -21.31 4.72
CA ASP A 24 28.86 -21.62 6.00
C ASP A 24 27.49 -22.29 5.79
N SER A 25 27.52 -23.57 6.09
CA SER A 25 26.42 -24.55 6.17
C SER A 25 24.98 -24.05 6.10
N ILE A 26 24.24 -24.61 5.14
CA ILE A 26 22.77 -24.47 4.92
C ILE A 26 21.91 -24.74 6.18
N SER A 27 22.48 -25.30 7.24
CA SER A 27 21.74 -25.70 8.45
C SER A 27 21.39 -24.57 9.43
N SER A 28 21.93 -23.35 9.27
CA SER A 28 21.63 -22.21 10.17
C SER A 28 20.79 -21.09 9.50
N THR A 29 20.17 -21.35 8.37
CA THR A 29 19.72 -20.32 7.42
C THR A 29 18.44 -19.58 7.77
N ASN A 30 17.68 -19.98 8.79
CA ASN A 30 16.36 -19.39 9.04
C ASN A 30 16.19 -18.72 10.42
N GLN A 31 17.27 -18.25 11.03
CA GLN A 31 17.09 -17.24 12.09
C GLN A 31 16.67 -15.92 11.44
N LEU A 32 15.35 -15.71 11.36
CA LEU A 32 14.82 -14.41 11.02
C LEU A 32 15.25 -13.42 12.10
N ASN A 33 16.12 -12.50 11.72
CA ASN A 33 16.44 -11.35 12.55
C ASN A 33 15.46 -10.23 12.21
N GLY A 34 14.49 -9.96 13.09
CA GLY A 34 13.47 -8.97 12.90
C GLY A 34 12.08 -9.54 12.70
N CYS A 35 11.09 -8.67 12.46
CA CYS A 35 9.75 -9.07 12.09
C CYS A 35 9.69 -9.49 10.63
N TYR A 36 8.96 -10.54 10.35
CA TYR A 36 8.61 -10.89 8.99
C TYR A 36 7.22 -10.35 8.66
N LYS A 37 7.15 -9.57 7.61
CA LYS A 37 5.90 -9.02 7.07
C LYS A 37 5.87 -9.28 5.56
N PRO A 38 4.78 -9.83 5.00
CA PRO A 38 4.57 -9.86 3.56
C PRO A 38 4.43 -8.43 3.02
N ASN A 39 4.49 -8.29 1.71
CA ASN A 39 4.36 -6.99 1.04
C ASN A 39 2.88 -6.60 0.96
N ILE A 40 2.27 -6.28 2.10
CA ILE A 40 0.87 -5.86 2.16
C ILE A 40 0.78 -4.44 1.61
N LEU A 41 0.18 -4.29 0.44
CA LEU A 41 -0.13 -3.00 -0.11
C LEU A 41 -1.43 -2.49 0.47
N VAL A 42 -1.31 -1.64 1.44
CA VAL A 42 -2.41 -0.83 1.90
C VAL A 42 -2.63 0.30 0.89
N SER A 43 -3.76 0.33 0.22
CA SER A 43 -3.98 1.26 -0.90
C SER A 43 -5.37 1.84 -0.89
N HIS A 44 -5.46 3.17 -0.77
CA HIS A 44 -6.63 3.89 -1.26
C HIS A 44 -6.84 3.58 -2.75
N PRO A 45 -8.09 3.50 -3.28
CA PRO A 45 -8.34 3.16 -4.69
C PRO A 45 -7.51 3.98 -5.68
N PHE A 46 -7.38 5.29 -5.43
CA PHE A 46 -6.55 6.17 -6.26
C PHE A 46 -5.05 6.10 -5.92
N GLY A 47 -4.70 5.62 -4.75
CA GLY A 47 -3.31 5.40 -4.33
C GLY A 47 -2.62 4.23 -5.01
N LEU A 48 -3.36 3.36 -5.70
CA LEU A 48 -2.79 2.28 -6.51
C LEU A 48 -1.93 2.78 -7.66
N PHE A 49 -2.10 4.03 -8.07
CA PHE A 49 -1.32 4.66 -9.13
C PHE A 49 -0.03 5.32 -8.64
N ILE A 50 0.22 5.35 -7.35
CA ILE A 50 1.40 5.95 -6.74
C ILE A 50 2.26 4.85 -6.12
N SER A 51 3.57 4.88 -6.39
CA SER A 51 4.52 4.03 -5.67
C SER A 51 4.58 4.42 -4.20
N ARG A 52 4.54 3.42 -3.31
CA ARG A 52 4.61 3.60 -1.86
C ARG A 52 5.83 2.93 -1.30
N ILE A 53 6.40 3.53 -0.27
CA ILE A 53 7.50 2.92 0.46
C ILE A 53 6.97 1.74 1.28
N ASN A 54 7.55 0.58 1.04
CA ASN A 54 7.32 -0.61 1.84
C ASN A 54 8.40 -0.68 2.92
N HIS A 55 8.01 -0.51 4.18
CA HIS A 55 8.97 -0.53 5.29
C HIS A 55 9.57 -1.92 5.50
N ASN A 56 10.86 -1.95 5.77
CA ASN A 56 11.60 -3.18 6.01
C ASN A 56 11.86 -3.38 7.50
N PHE A 57 11.27 -4.42 8.07
CA PHE A 57 11.45 -4.81 9.48
C PHE A 57 12.45 -5.95 9.67
N ASN A 58 13.38 -6.14 8.75
CA ASN A 58 14.47 -7.09 8.94
C ASN A 58 15.63 -6.43 9.71
N GLY A 59 16.34 -7.21 10.49
CA GLY A 59 17.48 -6.74 11.28
C GLY A 59 18.83 -6.93 10.59
N ALA A 60 18.85 -7.58 9.42
CA ALA A 60 20.06 -7.83 8.63
C ALA A 60 19.68 -8.13 7.19
N PRO A 61 20.62 -7.93 6.22
CA PRO A 61 20.43 -8.39 4.86
C PRO A 61 20.17 -9.90 4.80
N PRO A 62 19.43 -10.40 3.80
CA PRO A 62 19.26 -11.82 3.60
C PRO A 62 20.60 -12.48 3.29
N LYS A 63 20.78 -13.74 3.68
CA LYS A 63 22.02 -14.50 3.36
C LYS A 63 22.04 -15.02 1.92
N VAL A 64 20.87 -15.18 1.33
CA VAL A 64 20.65 -15.62 -0.05
C VAL A 64 19.59 -14.75 -0.68
N ILE A 65 19.47 -14.77 -1.99
CA ILE A 65 18.38 -14.07 -2.68
C ILE A 65 17.04 -14.59 -2.16
N LYS A 66 16.11 -13.67 -1.90
CA LYS A 66 14.76 -13.97 -1.46
C LYS A 66 13.78 -13.48 -2.53
N LEU A 67 12.86 -14.33 -2.92
CA LEU A 67 11.74 -14.01 -3.78
C LEU A 67 10.47 -14.07 -2.93
N ASN A 68 9.73 -12.97 -2.86
CA ASN A 68 8.40 -12.94 -2.30
C ASN A 68 7.39 -12.79 -3.43
N ILE A 69 6.33 -13.57 -3.36
CA ILE A 69 5.16 -13.47 -4.23
C ILE A 69 3.96 -13.27 -3.33
N ASP A 70 3.21 -12.19 -3.55
CA ASP A 70 2.02 -11.84 -2.80
C ASP A 70 0.81 -11.83 -3.73
N LEU A 71 -0.25 -12.54 -3.33
CA LEU A 71 -1.54 -12.59 -4.00
C LEU A 71 -2.60 -12.05 -3.04
N GLY A 72 -3.24 -10.97 -3.40
CA GLY A 72 -4.25 -10.32 -2.57
C GLY A 72 -5.58 -10.12 -3.28
N SER A 73 -6.60 -9.93 -2.49
CA SER A 73 -7.94 -9.54 -2.91
C SER A 73 -8.45 -8.44 -2.00
N ALA A 74 -8.84 -7.31 -2.56
CA ALA A 74 -9.23 -6.11 -1.84
C ALA A 74 -10.54 -5.55 -2.38
N ASN A 75 -11.54 -5.38 -1.52
CA ASN A 75 -12.76 -4.68 -1.89
C ASN A 75 -12.56 -3.18 -1.78
N VAL A 76 -12.93 -2.44 -2.81
CA VAL A 76 -12.90 -0.98 -2.84
C VAL A 76 -14.27 -0.46 -3.21
N TRP A 77 -14.78 0.49 -2.42
CA TRP A 77 -16.07 1.07 -2.67
C TRP A 77 -16.12 2.54 -2.22
N LEU A 78 -16.45 3.41 -3.15
CA LEU A 78 -16.71 4.83 -2.94
C LEU A 78 -17.87 5.22 -3.85
N PRO A 79 -18.99 5.73 -3.32
CA PRO A 79 -20.08 6.22 -4.14
C PRO A 79 -19.63 7.39 -5.03
N GLU A 80 -20.27 7.57 -6.17
CA GLU A 80 -19.95 8.70 -7.04
C GLU A 80 -20.23 10.02 -6.31
N VAL A 81 -19.23 10.88 -6.27
CA VAL A 81 -19.31 12.25 -5.75
C VAL A 81 -18.77 13.22 -6.79
N LYS A 82 -19.49 14.30 -6.98
CA LYS A 82 -19.05 15.47 -7.76
C LYS A 82 -18.66 16.57 -6.80
N ALA A 83 -17.55 17.22 -7.06
CA ALA A 83 -17.11 18.40 -6.33
C ALA A 83 -16.94 19.57 -7.30
N TYR A 84 -17.42 20.73 -6.91
CA TYR A 84 -17.37 21.94 -7.71
C TYR A 84 -16.47 22.98 -7.06
N ARG A 85 -15.69 23.67 -7.87
CA ARG A 85 -14.90 24.83 -7.46
C ARG A 85 -15.31 26.03 -8.28
N PRO A 86 -16.04 27.01 -7.69
CA PRO A 86 -16.38 28.24 -8.37
C PRO A 86 -15.12 29.00 -8.81
N LYS A 87 -15.18 29.64 -9.98
CA LYS A 87 -14.10 30.48 -10.51
C LYS A 87 -14.17 31.91 -10.00
N ASP A 88 -15.34 32.34 -9.54
CA ASP A 88 -15.54 33.67 -8.96
C ASP A 88 -15.02 33.71 -7.52
N PRO A 89 -14.03 34.56 -7.20
CA PRO A 89 -13.51 34.68 -5.83
C PRO A 89 -14.57 35.11 -4.81
N ALA A 90 -15.53 35.96 -5.18
CA ALA A 90 -16.57 36.42 -4.26
C ALA A 90 -17.52 35.27 -3.88
N VAL A 91 -17.86 34.41 -4.84
CA VAL A 91 -18.65 33.21 -4.58
C VAL A 91 -17.88 32.26 -3.67
N MET A 92 -16.56 32.09 -3.88
CA MET A 92 -15.72 31.25 -3.03
C MET A 92 -15.67 31.74 -1.58
N GLU A 93 -15.47 33.04 -1.37
CA GLU A 93 -15.44 33.62 -0.02
C GLU A 93 -16.81 33.49 0.67
N HIS A 94 -17.91 33.63 -0.07
CA HIS A 94 -19.24 33.38 0.47
C HIS A 94 -19.41 31.91 0.88
N LEU A 95 -19.04 30.96 0.04
CA LEU A 95 -19.15 29.52 0.32
C LEU A 95 -18.29 29.06 1.50
N LYS A 96 -17.13 29.66 1.73
CA LYS A 96 -16.28 29.37 2.89
C LYS A 96 -16.93 29.66 4.25
N GLN A 97 -17.94 30.53 4.28
CA GLN A 97 -18.72 30.82 5.51
C GLN A 97 -19.57 29.62 5.95
N PHE A 98 -19.81 28.68 5.07
CA PHE A 98 -20.58 27.47 5.34
C PHE A 98 -19.69 26.25 5.52
N PRO A 99 -20.03 25.34 6.46
CA PRO A 99 -19.38 24.04 6.52
C PRO A 99 -19.45 23.34 5.16
N TRP A 100 -18.37 22.78 4.70
CA TRP A 100 -18.23 22.24 3.34
C TRP A 100 -19.37 21.27 2.94
N HIS A 101 -19.88 20.46 3.88
CA HIS A 101 -20.97 19.50 3.65
C HIS A 101 -22.37 20.14 3.50
N LYS A 102 -22.48 21.44 3.74
CA LYS A 102 -23.72 22.21 3.54
C LYS A 102 -23.67 23.17 2.34
N ARG A 103 -22.50 23.29 1.71
CA ARG A 103 -22.29 24.25 0.61
C ARG A 103 -23.08 23.94 -0.64
N ASP A 104 -23.46 22.68 -0.87
CA ASP A 104 -24.22 22.28 -2.04
C ASP A 104 -25.59 23.00 -2.14
N SER A 105 -26.27 23.22 -1.03
CA SER A 105 -27.54 23.92 -1.00
C SER A 105 -27.40 25.42 -1.32
N VAL A 106 -26.29 26.02 -0.91
CA VAL A 106 -25.94 27.41 -1.22
C VAL A 106 -25.44 27.55 -2.65
N PHE A 107 -24.62 26.63 -3.11
CA PHE A 107 -24.05 26.63 -4.45
C PHE A 107 -25.13 26.55 -5.55
N GLN A 108 -26.17 25.79 -5.34
CA GLN A 108 -27.28 25.66 -6.31
C GLN A 108 -28.02 26.96 -6.56
N ALA A 109 -27.96 27.92 -5.64
CA ALA A 109 -28.57 29.25 -5.81
C ALA A 109 -27.74 30.16 -6.74
N PHE A 110 -26.51 29.77 -7.11
CA PHE A 110 -25.60 30.58 -7.92
C PHE A 110 -25.34 29.90 -9.27
N PRO A 111 -25.90 30.36 -10.40
CA PRO A 111 -25.60 29.88 -11.74
C PRO A 111 -24.16 30.20 -12.10
N GLN A 112 -23.40 29.27 -12.75
CA GLN A 112 -21.98 29.25 -12.46
C GLN A 112 -21.02 28.93 -13.55
N ASN A 113 -19.94 29.69 -13.57
CA ASN A 113 -18.67 29.30 -14.15
C ASN A 113 -17.84 28.58 -13.07
N TYR A 114 -17.64 27.27 -13.19
CA TYR A 114 -16.95 26.44 -12.23
C TYR A 114 -16.13 25.35 -12.88
N ASP A 115 -15.10 24.90 -12.20
CA ASP A 115 -14.43 23.63 -12.47
C ASP A 115 -15.11 22.52 -11.68
N SER A 116 -15.14 21.31 -12.19
CA SER A 116 -15.69 20.15 -11.49
C SER A 116 -14.71 19.00 -11.45
N SER A 117 -14.69 18.28 -10.33
CA SER A 117 -14.05 16.98 -10.22
C SER A 117 -15.12 15.92 -9.92
N VAL A 118 -14.87 14.69 -10.39
CA VAL A 118 -15.76 13.56 -10.16
C VAL A 118 -14.91 12.38 -9.73
N PHE A 119 -15.38 11.58 -8.79
CA PHE A 119 -14.74 10.30 -8.49
C PHE A 119 -15.76 9.28 -8.01
N SER A 120 -15.46 8.04 -8.32
CA SER A 120 -16.13 6.85 -7.81
C SER A 120 -15.19 5.66 -7.89
N ALA A 121 -15.36 4.71 -7.02
CA ALA A 121 -14.67 3.45 -7.09
C ALA A 121 -15.60 2.34 -6.64
N ASP A 122 -15.69 1.27 -7.39
CA ASP A 122 -16.45 0.08 -7.03
C ASP A 122 -15.77 -1.12 -7.66
N GLY A 123 -15.55 -2.17 -6.87
CA GLY A 123 -15.00 -3.41 -7.38
C GLY A 123 -14.09 -4.14 -6.41
N VAL A 124 -13.56 -5.25 -6.89
CA VAL A 124 -12.58 -6.07 -6.19
C VAL A 124 -11.25 -6.06 -6.94
N ILE A 125 -10.23 -5.55 -6.28
CA ILE A 125 -8.87 -5.47 -6.81
C ILE A 125 -8.13 -6.75 -6.45
N LYS A 126 -7.66 -7.49 -7.46
CA LYS A 126 -6.78 -8.64 -7.29
C LYS A 126 -5.35 -8.19 -7.45
N THR A 127 -4.57 -8.20 -6.37
CA THR A 127 -3.16 -7.79 -6.40
C THR A 127 -2.27 -8.99 -6.69
N PHE A 128 -1.23 -8.74 -7.49
CA PHE A 128 -0.13 -9.65 -7.72
C PHE A 128 1.18 -8.86 -7.61
N ASP A 129 1.91 -9.09 -6.54
CA ASP A 129 3.12 -8.36 -6.23
C ASP A 129 4.32 -9.30 -6.16
N ILE A 130 5.44 -8.85 -6.69
CA ILE A 130 6.70 -9.56 -6.65
C ILE A 130 7.74 -8.69 -5.96
N ASN A 131 8.44 -9.26 -4.97
CA ASN A 131 9.56 -8.62 -4.30
C ASN A 131 10.78 -9.51 -4.37
N VAL A 132 11.88 -8.99 -4.91
CA VAL A 132 13.18 -9.67 -4.95
C VAL A 132 14.12 -8.93 -4.03
N ARG A 133 14.70 -9.64 -3.05
CA ARG A 133 15.66 -9.10 -2.08
C ARG A 133 17.04 -9.72 -2.31
N LEU A 134 18.04 -8.87 -2.49
CA LEU A 134 19.39 -9.24 -2.87
C LEU A 134 20.38 -8.83 -1.77
N PRO A 135 21.20 -9.74 -1.24
CA PRO A 135 22.31 -9.38 -0.36
C PRO A 135 23.41 -8.70 -1.21
N PHE A 136 23.58 -7.39 -1.04
CA PHE A 136 24.66 -6.67 -1.71
C PHE A 136 25.96 -6.69 -0.90
N SER A 137 25.84 -6.57 0.42
CA SER A 137 26.97 -6.70 1.35
C SER A 137 26.51 -7.22 2.73
N LYS A 138 27.44 -7.32 3.69
CA LYS A 138 27.12 -7.71 5.08
C LYS A 138 26.20 -6.71 5.81
N SER A 139 26.01 -5.53 5.27
CA SER A 139 25.18 -4.44 5.86
C SER A 139 24.26 -3.78 4.85
N ILE A 140 24.27 -4.15 3.58
CA ILE A 140 23.45 -3.53 2.54
C ILE A 140 22.62 -4.59 1.83
N GLU A 141 21.34 -4.28 1.64
CA GLU A 141 20.36 -5.05 0.88
C GLU A 141 19.84 -4.19 -0.26
N LEU A 142 19.69 -4.77 -1.43
CA LEU A 142 18.92 -4.23 -2.54
C LEU A 142 17.60 -4.98 -2.61
N ALA A 143 16.49 -4.27 -2.80
CA ALA A 143 15.20 -4.90 -3.04
C ALA A 143 14.48 -4.23 -4.21
N VAL A 144 13.80 -5.04 -5.02
CA VAL A 144 12.99 -4.60 -6.15
C VAL A 144 11.57 -5.10 -5.95
N ASN A 145 10.62 -4.18 -5.88
CA ASN A 145 9.21 -4.48 -5.76
C ASN A 145 8.50 -4.12 -7.06
N MET A 146 7.79 -5.06 -7.63
CA MET A 146 6.84 -4.83 -8.72
C MET A 146 5.44 -5.03 -8.18
N ARG A 147 4.55 -4.08 -8.46
CA ARG A 147 3.15 -4.10 -8.06
C ARG A 147 2.27 -4.19 -9.28
N SER A 148 1.24 -5.01 -9.19
CA SER A 148 0.23 -5.10 -10.24
C SER A 148 -1.13 -5.49 -9.67
N PHE A 149 -2.19 -5.15 -10.40
CA PHE A 149 -3.53 -5.54 -10.02
C PHE A 149 -4.45 -5.71 -11.22
N LEU A 150 -5.50 -6.49 -10.99
CA LEU A 150 -6.63 -6.69 -11.90
C LEU A 150 -7.91 -6.20 -11.21
N LEU A 151 -8.67 -5.33 -11.85
CA LEU A 151 -9.98 -4.92 -11.36
C LEU A 151 -11.03 -5.95 -11.80
N THR A 152 -11.83 -6.44 -10.87
CA THR A 152 -12.88 -7.46 -11.09
C THR A 152 -14.17 -7.10 -10.38
N GLN A 153 -15.24 -7.83 -10.69
CA GLN A 153 -16.54 -7.72 -10.01
C GLN A 153 -16.65 -8.57 -8.74
N GLY A 154 -15.55 -9.11 -8.25
CA GLY A 154 -15.56 -9.99 -7.08
C GLY A 154 -15.48 -11.47 -7.42
N GLU A 155 -15.44 -11.84 -8.70
CA GLU A 155 -15.27 -13.20 -9.16
C GLU A 155 -13.82 -13.68 -9.05
N MET A 156 -13.56 -14.89 -9.53
CA MET A 156 -12.24 -15.51 -9.58
C MET A 156 -11.11 -14.51 -9.98
N PRO A 157 -9.89 -14.78 -9.53
CA PRO A 157 -9.45 -15.78 -8.56
C PRO A 157 -9.59 -15.31 -7.11
N PHE A 158 -9.86 -16.24 -6.18
CA PHE A 158 -9.83 -16.12 -4.72
C PHE A 158 -10.58 -14.94 -4.07
N SER A 159 -11.82 -14.66 -4.49
CA SER A 159 -12.59 -13.48 -4.03
C SER A 159 -13.58 -13.70 -2.91
N ILE A 160 -13.77 -14.91 -2.47
CA ILE A 160 -14.87 -15.26 -1.55
C ILE A 160 -14.91 -14.42 -0.28
N LEU A 161 -13.74 -13.97 0.20
CA LEU A 161 -13.63 -13.18 1.42
C LEU A 161 -13.67 -11.65 1.20
N THR A 162 -13.86 -11.19 -0.03
CA THR A 162 -13.79 -9.75 -0.36
C THR A 162 -14.82 -9.32 -1.40
N ASN A 163 -15.76 -10.19 -1.77
CA ASN A 163 -16.86 -9.84 -2.65
C ASN A 163 -17.94 -9.03 -1.91
N ASP A 164 -18.76 -8.32 -2.66
CA ASP A 164 -19.79 -7.46 -2.11
C ASP A 164 -20.81 -8.22 -1.27
N GLU A 165 -21.16 -9.44 -1.67
CA GLU A 165 -22.13 -10.26 -0.96
C GLU A 165 -21.66 -10.63 0.45
N LEU A 166 -20.38 -10.96 0.62
CA LEU A 166 -19.83 -11.29 1.93
C LEU A 166 -19.78 -10.05 2.82
N ILE A 167 -19.38 -8.90 2.27
CA ILE A 167 -19.30 -7.64 3.02
C ILE A 167 -20.71 -7.24 3.48
N GLU A 168 -21.70 -7.29 2.61
CA GLU A 168 -23.08 -7.00 2.96
C GLU A 168 -23.67 -8.01 3.97
N PHE A 169 -23.31 -9.29 3.85
CA PHE A 169 -23.66 -10.29 4.84
C PHE A 169 -23.05 -9.96 6.21
N PHE A 170 -21.78 -9.59 6.25
CA PHE A 170 -21.09 -9.21 7.49
C PHE A 170 -21.77 -8.01 8.14
N HIS A 171 -22.01 -6.92 7.39
CA HIS A 171 -22.68 -5.73 7.88
C HIS A 171 -24.10 -6.01 8.40
N SER A 172 -24.90 -6.77 7.65
CA SER A 172 -26.30 -6.99 7.99
C SER A 172 -26.52 -8.07 9.07
N LYS A 173 -25.67 -9.10 9.14
CA LYS A 173 -25.88 -10.26 10.01
C LYS A 173 -24.94 -10.34 11.21
N ILE A 174 -23.73 -9.78 11.10
CA ILE A 174 -22.71 -9.88 12.15
C ILE A 174 -22.54 -8.54 12.86
N ALA A 175 -22.33 -7.45 12.12
CA ALA A 175 -22.20 -6.12 12.71
C ALA A 175 -23.53 -5.51 13.15
N GLY A 176 -24.66 -6.08 12.75
CA GLY A 176 -26.00 -5.70 13.23
C GLY A 176 -26.55 -4.43 12.65
N GLY A 177 -26.06 -3.98 11.48
CA GLY A 177 -26.54 -2.83 10.74
C GLY A 177 -27.41 -3.20 9.54
N GLU A 178 -28.40 -2.37 9.23
CA GLU A 178 -28.98 -2.36 7.88
C GLU A 178 -28.02 -1.61 6.99
N ASP A 179 -27.61 -2.15 5.85
CA ASP A 179 -26.78 -1.53 4.78
C ASP A 179 -26.34 -0.07 5.11
N PRO A 180 -25.36 0.14 6.01
CA PRO A 180 -25.08 1.46 6.61
C PRO A 180 -24.60 2.49 5.58
N PHE A 181 -24.10 2.01 4.44
CA PHE A 181 -23.58 2.83 3.35
C PHE A 181 -24.54 2.89 2.15
N ALA A 182 -25.72 2.29 2.26
CA ALA A 182 -26.71 2.16 1.18
C ALA A 182 -26.11 1.53 -0.11
N ARG A 183 -25.13 0.66 0.04
CA ARG A 183 -24.37 0.06 -1.07
C ARG A 183 -25.28 -0.70 -2.04
N LYS A 184 -26.31 -1.41 -1.52
CA LYS A 184 -27.31 -2.10 -2.33
C LYS A 184 -28.06 -1.17 -3.26
N SER A 185 -28.32 0.06 -2.83
CA SER A 185 -29.00 1.07 -3.66
C SER A 185 -28.15 1.55 -4.85
N TYR A 186 -26.82 1.45 -4.74
CA TYR A 186 -25.90 1.74 -5.84
C TYR A 186 -25.69 0.54 -6.76
N GLY A 187 -26.09 -0.67 -6.32
CA GLY A 187 -25.92 -1.95 -7.02
C GLY A 187 -24.60 -2.63 -6.65
N LEU A 188 -24.66 -3.92 -6.46
CA LEU A 188 -23.53 -4.80 -6.11
C LEU A 188 -22.81 -5.32 -7.36
N ASN A 189 -21.62 -5.90 -7.14
CA ASN A 189 -20.83 -6.60 -8.15
C ASN A 189 -20.48 -5.73 -9.37
N LYS A 190 -20.11 -4.50 -9.12
CA LYS A 190 -19.58 -3.59 -10.14
C LYS A 190 -18.07 -3.65 -10.17
N ALA A 191 -17.48 -3.19 -11.28
CA ALA A 191 -16.05 -3.00 -11.41
C ALA A 191 -15.77 -1.77 -12.29
N ASN A 192 -15.66 -0.63 -11.64
CA ASN A 192 -15.35 0.64 -12.28
C ASN A 192 -14.71 1.59 -11.28
N ILE A 193 -13.52 2.09 -11.61
CA ILE A 193 -12.89 3.19 -10.89
C ILE A 193 -12.82 4.36 -11.86
N TYR A 194 -13.45 5.47 -11.49
CA TYR A 194 -13.51 6.66 -12.32
C TYR A 194 -13.07 7.89 -11.54
N TYR A 195 -12.24 8.70 -12.16
CA TYR A 195 -11.78 9.97 -11.63
C TYR A 195 -11.69 11.02 -12.74
N GLN A 196 -12.16 12.22 -12.45
CA GLN A 196 -11.97 13.42 -13.25
C GLN A 196 -11.38 14.51 -12.36
N ASP A 197 -10.26 15.09 -12.77
CA ASP A 197 -9.69 16.24 -12.08
C ASP A 197 -10.39 17.56 -12.43
N LEU A 198 -10.05 18.62 -11.70
CA LEU A 198 -10.63 19.96 -11.91
C LEU A 198 -10.33 20.56 -13.29
N LYS A 199 -9.38 20.00 -14.06
CA LYS A 199 -9.05 20.42 -15.42
C LYS A 199 -9.83 19.62 -16.48
N GLY A 200 -10.67 18.67 -16.05
CA GLY A 200 -11.43 17.81 -16.94
C GLY A 200 -10.67 16.59 -17.47
N ASN A 201 -9.42 16.35 -17.00
CA ASN A 201 -8.71 15.14 -17.37
C ASN A 201 -9.33 13.94 -16.65
N THR A 202 -9.52 12.85 -17.36
CA THR A 202 -10.20 11.67 -16.85
C THR A 202 -9.27 10.47 -16.73
N LEU A 203 -9.57 9.63 -15.76
CA LEU A 203 -8.96 8.32 -15.56
C LEU A 203 -10.09 7.32 -15.34
N GLN A 204 -10.05 6.19 -16.02
CA GLN A 204 -11.01 5.13 -15.83
C GLN A 204 -10.33 3.77 -15.88
N ILE A 205 -10.66 2.91 -14.91
CA ILE A 205 -10.28 1.51 -14.89
C ILE A 205 -11.57 0.69 -14.89
N LYS A 206 -11.69 -0.23 -15.84
CA LYS A 206 -12.87 -1.06 -16.07
C LYS A 206 -12.63 -2.50 -15.63
N ASN A 207 -13.70 -3.26 -15.51
CA ASN A 207 -13.66 -4.70 -15.29
C ASN A 207 -12.71 -5.41 -16.26
N GLY A 208 -11.89 -6.32 -15.72
CA GLY A 208 -10.92 -7.10 -16.50
C GLY A 208 -9.64 -6.32 -16.87
N GLN A 209 -9.50 -5.06 -16.48
CA GLN A 209 -8.32 -4.29 -16.80
C GLN A 209 -7.18 -4.60 -15.80
N PHE A 210 -6.05 -5.05 -16.37
CA PHE A 210 -4.81 -5.28 -15.63
C PHE A 210 -3.92 -4.03 -15.65
N VAL A 211 -3.44 -3.62 -14.49
CA VAL A 211 -2.62 -2.42 -14.32
C VAL A 211 -1.32 -2.77 -13.59
N ILE A 212 -0.21 -2.22 -14.08
CA ILE A 212 1.08 -2.23 -13.37
C ILE A 212 1.33 -0.79 -12.90
N PRO A 213 1.02 -0.45 -11.64
CA PRO A 213 1.20 0.90 -11.11
C PRO A 213 2.66 1.34 -11.11
N GLY A 214 3.58 0.44 -10.75
CA GLY A 214 4.98 0.80 -10.75
C GLY A 214 5.93 -0.27 -10.25
N ILE A 215 7.21 0.08 -10.33
CA ILE A 215 8.34 -0.69 -9.83
C ILE A 215 9.10 0.20 -8.84
N GLN A 216 9.45 -0.35 -7.69
CA GLN A 216 10.19 0.34 -6.65
C GLN A 216 11.54 -0.32 -6.42
N PHE A 217 12.60 0.46 -6.43
CA PHE A 217 13.96 0.05 -6.09
C PHE A 217 14.28 0.59 -4.70
N ASN A 218 14.82 -0.29 -3.85
CA ASN A 218 15.11 0.02 -2.46
C ASN A 218 16.55 -0.36 -2.13
N LEU A 219 17.25 0.52 -1.44
CA LEU A 219 18.56 0.27 -0.85
C LEU A 219 18.43 0.39 0.66
N PHE A 220 18.59 -0.71 1.37
CA PHE A 220 18.56 -0.72 2.83
C PHE A 220 19.96 -0.87 3.40
N HIS A 221 20.28 -0.05 4.41
CA HIS A 221 21.50 -0.11 5.20
C HIS A 221 21.20 -0.49 6.64
N TYR A 222 21.82 -1.56 7.12
CA TYR A 222 21.65 -2.12 8.46
C TYR A 222 22.79 -1.66 9.37
N LEU A 223 22.45 -0.80 10.35
CA LEU A 223 23.41 -0.21 11.27
C LEU A 223 23.72 -1.15 12.44
N LYS A 224 25.01 -1.29 12.75
CA LYS A 224 25.53 -2.17 13.82
C LYS A 224 26.25 -1.37 14.92
N TRP A 225 25.67 -0.24 15.36
CA TRP A 225 26.26 0.58 16.39
C TRP A 225 26.30 -0.13 17.75
N ASN A 226 27.31 0.15 18.56
CA ASN A 226 27.45 -0.45 19.90
C ASN A 226 26.26 -0.15 20.81
N PHE A 227 25.71 1.06 20.74
CA PHE A 227 24.49 1.45 21.44
C PHE A 227 23.31 0.52 21.10
N LEU A 228 23.06 0.28 19.82
CA LEU A 228 21.96 -0.59 19.36
C LEU A 228 22.15 -2.02 19.91
N ARG A 229 23.37 -2.56 19.83
CA ARG A 229 23.67 -3.90 20.34
C ARG A 229 23.48 -3.98 21.86
N LYS A 230 23.93 -2.98 22.61
CA LYS A 230 23.78 -2.91 24.08
C LYS A 230 22.31 -2.96 24.49
N HIS A 231 21.42 -2.32 23.73
CA HIS A 231 19.97 -2.26 24.00
C HIS A 231 19.16 -3.32 23.26
N GLN A 232 19.82 -4.26 22.55
CA GLN A 232 19.17 -5.30 21.73
C GLN A 232 18.20 -4.71 20.70
N LEU A 233 18.59 -3.60 20.10
CA LEU A 233 17.86 -2.92 19.05
C LEU A 233 18.45 -3.28 17.69
N LEU A 234 17.58 -3.45 16.70
CA LEU A 234 17.93 -3.59 15.29
C LEU A 234 17.45 -2.33 14.57
N PHE A 235 18.28 -1.80 13.69
CA PHE A 235 17.97 -0.57 12.96
C PHE A 235 18.38 -0.70 11.51
N ASN A 236 17.53 -0.23 10.62
CA ASN A 236 17.88 0.00 9.23
C ASN A 236 17.38 1.35 8.73
N SER A 237 18.06 1.89 7.74
CA SER A 237 17.63 3.04 6.95
C SER A 237 17.48 2.63 5.50
N GLY A 238 16.59 3.25 4.77
CA GLY A 238 16.29 2.94 3.37
C GLY A 238 16.28 4.18 2.49
N LEU A 239 16.79 4.03 1.25
CA LEU A 239 16.59 4.96 0.14
C LEU A 239 15.73 4.27 -0.91
N HIS A 240 14.82 5.01 -1.52
CA HIS A 240 13.79 4.44 -2.38
C HIS A 240 13.64 5.26 -3.65
N ILE A 241 13.54 4.56 -4.79
CA ILE A 241 13.19 5.15 -6.08
C ILE A 241 11.93 4.42 -6.56
N GLY A 242 10.84 5.15 -6.71
CA GLY A 242 9.58 4.66 -7.26
C GLY A 242 9.43 5.06 -8.72
N CYS A 243 9.32 4.07 -9.61
CA CYS A 243 9.04 4.31 -11.03
C CYS A 243 7.57 4.00 -11.26
N ASN A 244 6.73 5.03 -11.39
CA ASN A 244 5.34 4.86 -11.78
C ASN A 244 5.28 4.59 -13.30
N THR A 245 4.67 3.48 -13.68
CA THR A 245 4.73 2.95 -15.05
C THR A 245 3.38 2.81 -15.72
N SER A 246 2.29 3.07 -15.00
CA SER A 246 0.95 2.97 -15.58
C SER A 246 0.71 4.01 -16.66
N VAL A 247 -0.24 3.75 -17.53
CA VAL A 247 -0.66 4.74 -18.57
C VAL A 247 -1.25 6.00 -17.93
N TYR A 248 -1.73 5.90 -16.70
CA TYR A 248 -2.38 6.99 -15.95
C TYR A 248 -1.40 7.90 -15.23
N ASN A 249 -0.24 7.37 -14.88
CA ASN A 249 0.80 8.12 -14.14
C ASN A 249 2.17 7.56 -14.53
N ARG A 250 2.99 8.37 -15.19
CA ARG A 250 4.38 8.07 -15.52
C ARG A 250 5.28 9.11 -14.87
N SER A 251 5.89 8.73 -13.77
CA SER A 251 6.73 9.64 -12.98
C SER A 251 7.77 8.89 -12.19
N LEU A 252 8.75 9.61 -11.64
CA LEU A 252 9.71 9.10 -10.68
C LEU A 252 9.45 9.73 -9.32
N ASP A 253 9.41 8.90 -8.29
CA ASP A 253 9.30 9.28 -6.90
C ASP A 253 10.60 8.97 -6.16
N LEU A 254 10.97 9.80 -5.18
CA LEU A 254 12.12 9.56 -4.31
C LEU A 254 11.67 9.51 -2.86
N GLY A 255 12.24 8.59 -2.10
CA GLY A 255 11.89 8.44 -0.70
C GLY A 255 13.03 8.01 0.19
N ALA A 256 12.82 8.19 1.48
CA ALA A 256 13.70 7.68 2.52
C ALA A 256 12.86 7.05 3.64
N SER A 257 13.42 6.05 4.30
CA SER A 257 12.79 5.40 5.46
C SER A 257 13.80 5.07 6.55
N ALA A 258 13.28 4.87 7.76
CA ALA A 258 14.03 4.30 8.86
C ALA A 258 13.12 3.34 9.63
N ALA A 259 13.70 2.25 10.12
CA ALA A 259 12.99 1.28 10.96
C ALA A 259 13.85 0.88 12.16
N ILE A 260 13.21 0.81 13.32
CA ILE A 260 13.81 0.32 14.56
C ILE A 260 12.94 -0.80 15.11
N GLN A 261 13.57 -1.79 15.72
CA GLN A 261 12.86 -2.92 16.30
C GLN A 261 13.59 -3.49 17.50
N LYS A 262 12.83 -4.04 18.42
CA LYS A 262 13.33 -4.73 19.60
C LYS A 262 12.79 -6.15 19.65
N GLN A 263 13.70 -7.12 19.81
CA GLN A 263 13.36 -8.52 19.97
C GLN A 263 13.59 -8.96 21.42
N ILE A 264 12.61 -9.62 21.99
CA ILE A 264 12.65 -10.19 23.34
C ILE A 264 12.51 -11.71 23.21
N LYS A 265 13.57 -12.43 23.54
CA LYS A 265 13.57 -13.89 23.55
C LYS A 265 13.02 -14.40 24.87
N THR A 266 12.06 -15.31 24.82
CA THR A 266 11.52 -15.98 26.02
C THR A 266 12.30 -17.25 26.33
N ARG A 267 12.11 -17.79 27.55
CA ARG A 267 12.78 -19.02 28.01
C ARG A 267 12.53 -20.22 27.10
N LYS A 268 11.39 -20.29 26.40
CA LYS A 268 11.01 -21.37 25.45
C LYS A 268 11.51 -21.13 24.03
N LYS A 269 12.52 -20.27 23.82
CA LYS A 269 13.04 -19.87 22.49
C LYS A 269 12.01 -19.15 21.60
N ASN A 270 10.84 -18.78 22.13
CA ASN A 270 9.88 -17.93 21.40
C ASN A 270 10.39 -16.48 21.38
N THR A 271 9.89 -15.70 20.44
CA THR A 271 10.31 -14.31 20.30
C THR A 271 9.10 -13.40 20.26
N LEU A 272 9.17 -12.31 20.98
CA LEU A 272 8.29 -11.16 20.85
C LEU A 272 9.09 -10.06 20.17
N THR A 273 8.54 -9.43 19.14
CA THR A 273 9.19 -8.34 18.43
C THR A 273 8.25 -7.16 18.34
N PHE A 274 8.78 -5.98 18.67
CA PHE A 274 8.13 -4.69 18.46
C PHE A 274 8.94 -3.94 17.43
N ALA A 275 8.28 -3.38 16.42
CA ALA A 275 8.92 -2.61 15.38
C ALA A 275 8.14 -1.32 15.10
N LEU A 276 8.89 -0.28 14.75
CA LEU A 276 8.40 1.02 14.35
C LEU A 276 9.19 1.45 13.11
N ALA A 277 8.52 1.96 12.11
CA ALA A 277 9.14 2.56 10.94
C ALA A 277 8.46 3.88 10.59
N GLY A 278 9.23 4.75 9.92
CA GLY A 278 8.74 5.99 9.35
C GLY A 278 9.37 6.23 7.99
N SER A 279 8.66 6.93 7.13
CA SER A 279 9.15 7.29 5.81
C SER A 279 8.60 8.63 5.32
N ILE A 280 9.36 9.21 4.39
CA ILE A 280 8.95 10.35 3.58
C ILE A 280 9.14 9.98 2.12
N LEU A 281 8.14 10.27 1.30
CA LEU A 281 8.16 10.10 -0.14
C LEU A 281 7.87 11.45 -0.81
N LYS A 282 8.76 11.92 -1.65
CA LYS A 282 8.51 13.02 -2.58
C LYS A 282 8.02 12.41 -3.89
N GLN A 283 6.76 12.67 -4.23
CA GLN A 283 6.19 12.20 -5.48
C GLN A 283 6.58 13.11 -6.65
N LYS A 284 6.56 12.54 -7.84
CA LYS A 284 6.75 13.26 -9.12
C LYS A 284 7.97 14.18 -9.13
N VAL A 285 9.11 13.69 -8.63
CA VAL A 285 10.39 14.40 -8.77
C VAL A 285 10.69 14.66 -10.25
N ILE A 286 10.32 13.69 -11.09
CA ILE A 286 10.27 13.83 -12.55
C ILE A 286 8.87 13.37 -12.97
N ASP A 287 8.08 14.29 -13.54
CA ASP A 287 6.80 13.97 -14.15
C ASP A 287 7.03 13.80 -15.66
N ILE A 288 6.85 12.57 -16.16
CA ILE A 288 7.03 12.24 -17.57
C ILE A 288 5.71 12.41 -18.30
N ASN A 289 4.64 11.90 -17.75
CA ASN A 289 3.27 12.05 -18.22
C ASN A 289 2.29 11.56 -17.15
N SER A 290 1.60 12.49 -16.51
CA SER A 290 0.48 12.21 -15.60
C SER A 290 -0.82 12.58 -16.29
N GLN A 291 -1.70 11.62 -16.50
CA GLN A 291 -2.94 11.83 -17.25
C GLN A 291 -3.95 12.70 -16.47
N ALA A 292 -4.01 12.54 -15.17
CA ALA A 292 -4.88 13.32 -14.28
C ALA A 292 -4.16 13.70 -12.99
N ALA A 293 -4.54 14.83 -12.40
CA ALA A 293 -3.98 15.33 -11.14
C ALA A 293 -4.88 14.90 -9.97
N PHE A 294 -4.62 13.74 -9.35
CA PHE A 294 -5.39 13.27 -8.21
C PHE A 294 -4.70 13.47 -6.84
N SER A 295 -3.54 14.06 -6.83
CA SER A 295 -2.79 14.38 -5.61
C SER A 295 -2.17 15.76 -5.73
N SER A 296 -2.41 16.62 -4.75
CA SER A 296 -1.81 17.94 -4.64
C SER A 296 -0.63 17.99 -3.66
N SER A 297 -0.56 17.06 -2.71
CA SER A 297 0.55 16.97 -1.77
C SER A 297 1.81 16.49 -2.47
N PRO A 298 2.90 17.27 -2.47
CA PRO A 298 4.16 16.84 -3.08
C PRO A 298 4.91 15.81 -2.23
N TYR A 299 4.56 15.68 -0.95
CA TYR A 299 5.20 14.79 0.01
C TYR A 299 4.17 13.90 0.71
N PHE A 300 4.52 12.63 0.87
CA PHE A 300 3.80 11.71 1.72
C PHE A 300 4.65 11.30 2.90
N PHE A 301 4.04 11.36 4.07
CA PHE A 301 4.61 10.83 5.30
C PHE A 301 3.87 9.56 5.65
N ALA A 302 4.60 8.52 6.02
CA ALA A 302 4.00 7.30 6.53
C ALA A 302 4.75 6.83 7.78
N TYR A 303 4.01 6.20 8.68
CA TYR A 303 4.61 5.41 9.74
C TYR A 303 3.90 4.07 9.86
N GLU A 304 4.62 3.10 10.38
CA GLU A 304 4.15 1.74 10.52
C GLU A 304 4.64 1.14 11.81
N THR A 305 3.77 0.42 12.51
CA THR A 305 4.13 -0.33 13.70
C THR A 305 3.81 -1.80 13.50
N MET A 306 4.62 -2.66 14.09
CA MET A 306 4.40 -4.10 14.07
C MET A 306 4.65 -4.71 15.43
N PHE A 307 3.72 -5.52 15.90
CA PHE A 307 3.89 -6.44 17.00
C PHE A 307 3.86 -7.87 16.46
N GLU A 308 4.85 -8.68 16.79
CA GLU A 308 4.95 -10.07 16.33
C GLU A 308 5.25 -11.00 17.50
N TYR A 309 4.47 -12.07 17.61
CA TYR A 309 4.81 -13.23 18.42
C TYR A 309 5.19 -14.38 17.51
N ARG A 310 6.41 -14.92 17.72
CA ARG A 310 6.91 -16.08 16.98
C ARG A 310 7.17 -17.23 17.94
N LYS A 311 6.54 -18.37 17.65
CA LYS A 311 6.75 -19.65 18.32
C LYS A 311 7.71 -20.50 17.50
N GLN A 312 8.85 -20.85 18.10
CA GLN A 312 9.78 -21.80 17.48
C GLN A 312 9.23 -23.22 17.63
N LEU A 313 9.19 -23.95 16.55
CA LEU A 313 8.79 -25.34 16.45
C LEU A 313 10.00 -26.24 16.21
N GLU A 314 9.79 -27.55 16.20
CA GLU A 314 10.83 -28.52 15.93
C GLU A 314 11.39 -28.42 14.49
N LYS A 315 12.58 -28.95 14.28
CA LYS A 315 13.25 -29.04 12.97
C LYS A 315 13.36 -27.68 12.24
N GLY A 316 13.55 -26.59 13.00
CA GLY A 316 13.74 -25.24 12.46
C GLY A 316 12.47 -24.61 11.89
N LYS A 317 11.32 -25.20 12.08
CA LYS A 317 10.01 -24.62 11.74
C LYS A 317 9.62 -23.55 12.75
N PHE A 318 8.79 -22.64 12.33
CA PHE A 318 8.17 -21.64 13.21
C PHE A 318 6.75 -21.33 12.77
N TRP A 319 5.96 -20.85 13.71
CA TRP A 319 4.70 -20.19 13.47
C TRP A 319 4.76 -18.81 14.11
N GLN A 320 4.19 -17.82 13.43
CA GLN A 320 4.10 -16.45 13.95
C GLN A 320 2.73 -15.87 13.71
N ILE A 321 2.35 -14.95 14.59
CA ILE A 321 1.21 -14.07 14.44
C ILE A 321 1.69 -12.64 14.66
N GLY A 322 1.25 -11.72 13.83
CA GLY A 322 1.61 -10.31 13.89
C GLY A 322 0.40 -9.41 13.73
N LEU A 323 0.42 -8.31 14.44
CA LEU A 323 -0.51 -7.19 14.27
C LEU A 323 0.29 -6.02 13.74
N ASN A 324 -0.13 -5.50 12.60
CA ASN A 324 0.50 -4.38 11.93
C ASN A 324 -0.48 -3.21 11.87
N PHE A 325 0.02 -2.00 12.09
CA PHE A 325 -0.71 -0.76 11.88
C PHE A 325 0.08 0.11 10.92
N TYR A 326 -0.58 0.58 9.87
CA TYR A 326 -0.02 1.47 8.87
C TYR A 326 -0.79 2.78 8.82
N TYR A 327 -0.07 3.89 8.70
CA TYR A 327 -0.62 5.23 8.57
C TYR A 327 0.11 5.98 7.46
N GLN A 328 -0.62 6.70 6.63
CA GLN A 328 -0.10 7.59 5.60
C GLN A 328 -0.85 8.91 5.59
N SER A 329 -0.13 10.00 5.38
CA SER A 329 -0.72 11.34 5.17
C SER A 329 -1.64 11.38 3.95
N ALA A 330 -2.54 12.33 3.92
CA ALA A 330 -3.49 12.52 2.83
C ALA A 330 -2.80 12.76 1.47
N TYR A 331 -3.50 12.41 0.40
CA TYR A 331 -3.03 12.67 -0.98
C TYR A 331 -3.12 14.13 -1.37
N ASN A 332 -4.04 14.88 -0.78
CA ASN A 332 -4.28 16.27 -1.10
C ASN A 332 -4.16 17.16 0.13
N ASN A 333 -3.80 18.42 -0.09
CA ASN A 333 -3.76 19.42 0.97
C ASN A 333 -5.17 19.79 1.44
N GLU A 334 -5.34 20.06 2.71
CA GLU A 334 -6.61 20.42 3.30
C GLU A 334 -7.18 21.72 2.70
N GLU A 335 -6.32 22.66 2.35
CA GLU A 335 -6.70 23.91 1.67
C GLU A 335 -7.41 23.67 0.34
N ASP A 336 -7.04 22.64 -0.40
CA ASP A 336 -7.71 22.28 -1.67
C ASP A 336 -9.13 21.76 -1.41
N PHE A 337 -9.29 21.04 -0.30
CA PHE A 337 -10.60 20.56 0.14
C PHE A 337 -11.55 21.68 0.51
N ASP A 338 -11.07 22.69 1.21
CA ASP A 338 -11.85 23.85 1.61
C ASP A 338 -12.35 24.69 0.43
N GLN A 339 -11.72 24.55 -0.73
CA GLN A 339 -12.16 25.22 -1.96
C GLN A 339 -13.24 24.47 -2.73
N LEU A 340 -13.63 23.28 -2.27
CA LEU A 340 -14.58 22.43 -2.99
C LEU A 340 -15.98 22.51 -2.35
N THR A 341 -16.99 22.38 -3.20
CA THR A 341 -18.38 22.17 -2.80
C THR A 341 -18.80 20.79 -3.27
N PRO A 342 -18.96 19.81 -2.36
CA PRO A 342 -19.35 18.47 -2.74
C PRO A 342 -20.82 18.40 -3.13
N ILE A 343 -21.10 17.81 -4.29
CA ILE A 343 -22.46 17.46 -4.71
C ILE A 343 -22.43 16.00 -5.12
N GLY A 344 -23.08 15.15 -4.36
CA GLY A 344 -23.12 13.72 -4.59
C GLY A 344 -24.52 13.16 -4.55
N ASN A 345 -24.63 11.88 -4.75
CA ASN A 345 -25.87 11.17 -4.52
C ASN A 345 -26.12 11.08 -3.02
N ARG A 346 -27.25 11.64 -2.55
CA ARG A 346 -27.63 11.69 -1.14
C ARG A 346 -28.43 10.48 -0.67
N ILE A 347 -28.45 9.41 -1.43
CA ILE A 347 -29.12 8.17 -1.02
C ILE A 347 -28.44 7.63 0.25
N SER A 348 -27.11 7.68 0.33
CA SER A 348 -26.36 7.28 1.52
C SER A 348 -26.20 8.48 2.48
N PRO A 349 -26.42 8.31 3.79
CA PRO A 349 -26.13 9.34 4.79
C PRO A 349 -24.64 9.70 4.86
N HIS A 350 -23.77 8.84 4.31
CA HIS A 350 -22.32 9.02 4.31
C HIS A 350 -21.74 9.48 2.96
N TRP A 351 -22.59 9.89 2.01
CA TRP A 351 -22.17 10.32 0.67
C TRP A 351 -21.05 11.37 0.69
N HIS A 352 -21.10 12.29 1.64
CA HIS A 352 -20.11 13.35 1.79
C HIS A 352 -18.73 12.83 2.22
N LEU A 353 -18.65 11.66 2.87
CA LEU A 353 -17.39 11.09 3.28
C LEU A 353 -16.54 10.62 2.07
N ALA A 354 -17.17 10.27 0.98
CA ALA A 354 -16.49 9.81 -0.23
C ALA A 354 -15.49 10.86 -0.76
N LEU A 355 -15.85 12.16 -0.72
CA LEU A 355 -14.93 13.21 -1.12
C LEU A 355 -13.73 13.32 -0.18
N THR A 356 -13.93 13.10 1.12
CA THR A 356 -12.88 13.28 2.11
C THR A 356 -11.77 12.24 2.05
N HIS A 357 -11.96 11.12 1.35
CA HIS A 357 -10.94 10.06 1.26
C HIS A 357 -9.64 10.51 0.61
N LEU A 358 -9.69 11.50 -0.30
CA LEU A 358 -8.49 12.09 -0.89
C LEU A 358 -7.79 13.09 0.03
N TYR A 359 -8.47 13.57 1.07
CA TYR A 359 -8.01 14.62 1.99
C TYR A 359 -7.80 14.12 3.42
N ARG A 360 -8.13 12.88 3.71
CA ARG A 360 -7.88 12.24 5.00
C ARG A 360 -6.67 11.33 4.95
N ASN A 361 -6.06 11.16 6.10
CA ASN A 361 -4.98 10.22 6.31
C ASN A 361 -5.48 8.78 6.19
N ASN A 362 -4.73 7.94 5.49
CA ASN A 362 -5.03 6.51 5.37
C ASN A 362 -4.53 5.77 6.60
N GLN A 363 -5.37 4.90 7.16
CA GLN A 363 -5.04 4.09 8.33
C GLN A 363 -5.55 2.67 8.10
N ASN A 364 -4.71 1.69 8.40
CA ASN A 364 -5.06 0.29 8.21
C ASN A 364 -4.45 -0.58 9.31
N TRP A 365 -5.18 -1.63 9.65
CA TRP A 365 -4.75 -2.68 10.54
C TRP A 365 -4.63 -3.98 9.78
N SER A 366 -3.57 -4.72 10.01
CA SER A 366 -3.38 -6.02 9.39
C SER A 366 -3.07 -7.07 10.42
N LEU A 367 -3.82 -8.16 10.38
CA LEU A 367 -3.51 -9.39 11.11
C LEU A 367 -2.76 -10.31 10.17
N ILE A 368 -1.59 -10.78 10.57
CA ILE A 368 -0.71 -11.61 9.75
C ILE A 368 -0.44 -12.90 10.49
N SER A 369 -0.63 -14.04 9.85
CA SER A 369 -0.21 -15.35 10.35
C SER A 369 0.75 -15.98 9.36
N SER A 370 1.92 -16.44 9.83
CA SER A 370 2.90 -17.07 8.95
C SER A 370 3.42 -18.38 9.55
N TYR A 371 3.68 -19.30 8.65
CA TYR A 371 4.31 -20.58 8.96
C TYR A 371 5.48 -20.80 8.02
N GLY A 372 6.61 -21.19 8.55
CA GLY A 372 7.80 -21.33 7.72
C GLY A 372 8.82 -22.34 8.21
N ASN A 373 9.67 -22.71 7.24
CA ASN A 373 10.94 -23.39 7.40
C ASN A 373 11.89 -22.90 6.30
N LYS A 374 12.02 -23.63 5.19
CA LYS A 374 12.73 -23.17 3.99
C LYS A 374 11.92 -22.08 3.26
N TRP A 375 10.63 -22.29 3.11
CA TRP A 375 9.67 -21.33 2.58
C TRP A 375 8.84 -20.77 3.72
N ILE A 376 8.42 -19.50 3.60
CA ILE A 376 7.53 -18.85 4.55
C ILE A 376 6.22 -18.58 3.85
N TRP A 377 5.16 -19.20 4.32
CA TRP A 377 3.80 -18.95 3.89
C TRP A 377 3.14 -17.99 4.86
N SER A 378 2.45 -16.98 4.36
CA SER A 378 1.75 -16.01 5.15
C SER A 378 0.34 -15.82 4.65
N PHE A 379 -0.58 -15.66 5.59
CA PHE A 379 -1.95 -15.25 5.35
C PHE A 379 -2.15 -13.92 6.06
N TYR A 380 -2.87 -13.00 5.45
CA TYR A 380 -3.17 -11.74 6.08
C TYR A 380 -4.60 -11.29 5.82
N LEU A 381 -5.12 -10.56 6.79
CA LEU A 381 -6.36 -9.79 6.73
C LEU A 381 -6.01 -8.36 7.04
N ASN A 382 -6.42 -7.43 6.21
CA ASN A 382 -6.22 -6.01 6.37
C ASN A 382 -7.57 -5.29 6.35
N GLU A 383 -7.74 -4.31 7.23
CA GLU A 383 -9.01 -3.62 7.48
C GLU A 383 -8.77 -2.15 7.82
N ASP A 384 -9.66 -1.28 7.38
CA ASP A 384 -9.62 0.17 7.61
C ASP A 384 -10.64 0.65 8.63
N PHE A 385 -10.69 0.16 9.82
CA PHE A 385 -11.70 0.45 10.87
C PHE A 385 -12.22 1.89 10.96
N LYS A 386 -11.68 2.83 10.25
CA LYS A 386 -12.13 4.23 10.19
C LYS A 386 -12.85 4.58 8.89
N VAL A 387 -13.20 3.61 8.07
CA VAL A 387 -13.89 3.85 6.80
C VAL A 387 -13.20 4.96 6.00
N ASN A 388 -11.94 4.78 5.71
CA ASN A 388 -11.17 5.69 4.85
C ASN A 388 -10.88 5.07 3.48
N ASN A 389 -11.45 3.89 3.23
CA ASN A 389 -11.51 3.13 1.96
C ASN A 389 -10.18 2.90 1.31
N ALA A 390 -9.32 2.37 2.07
CA ALA A 390 -8.00 2.22 1.61
C ALA A 390 -7.45 0.80 1.49
N PRO A 391 -8.01 -0.21 1.01
CA PRO A 391 -9.38 -0.65 0.80
C PRO A 391 -10.17 -0.96 2.09
N ASP A 392 -11.47 -1.19 1.98
CA ASP A 392 -12.36 -1.57 3.08
C ASP A 392 -11.87 -2.86 3.76
N ILE A 393 -11.80 -3.94 3.02
CA ILE A 393 -11.21 -5.20 3.46
C ILE A 393 -10.27 -5.77 2.41
N GLN A 394 -9.13 -6.28 2.85
CA GLN A 394 -8.19 -6.99 2.00
C GLN A 394 -7.75 -8.30 2.66
N THR A 395 -7.70 -9.37 1.89
CA THR A 395 -7.12 -10.65 2.30
C THR A 395 -6.05 -11.08 1.32
N GLY A 396 -5.09 -11.89 1.76
CA GLY A 396 -4.07 -12.37 0.84
C GLY A 396 -3.22 -13.51 1.39
N ILE A 397 -2.47 -14.06 0.45
CA ILE A 397 -1.49 -15.13 0.69
C ILE A 397 -0.16 -14.68 0.11
N ALA A 398 0.90 -14.85 0.89
CA ALA A 398 2.26 -14.57 0.44
C ALA A 398 3.16 -15.79 0.64
N VAL A 399 4.15 -15.92 -0.24
CA VAL A 399 5.21 -16.91 -0.08
C VAL A 399 6.58 -16.26 -0.26
N GLU A 400 7.48 -16.48 0.70
CA GLU A 400 8.91 -16.15 0.56
C GLU A 400 9.71 -17.39 0.29
N ILE A 401 10.48 -17.37 -0.81
CA ILE A 401 11.30 -18.49 -1.32
C ILE A 401 12.76 -18.05 -1.36
N PRO A 402 13.69 -18.77 -0.70
CA PRO A 402 15.12 -18.56 -0.88
C PRO A 402 15.56 -19.14 -2.22
N ILE A 403 16.26 -18.34 -3.00
CA ILE A 403 16.86 -18.78 -4.28
C ILE A 403 18.35 -18.94 -4.06
N SER A 404 18.87 -20.17 -4.24
CA SER A 404 20.30 -20.45 -4.25
C SER A 404 20.73 -20.90 -5.64
N PHE A 405 21.66 -20.19 -6.24
CA PHE A 405 22.28 -20.64 -7.46
C PHE A 405 23.33 -21.71 -7.09
N LYS A 406 23.13 -22.96 -7.54
CA LYS A 406 24.23 -23.93 -7.53
C LYS A 406 25.33 -23.40 -8.45
N LYS A 407 26.58 -23.36 -7.97
CA LYS A 407 27.71 -23.20 -8.88
C LYS A 407 27.62 -24.32 -9.94
N ILE A 408 27.46 -23.93 -11.19
CA ILE A 408 27.78 -24.83 -12.30
C ILE A 408 29.31 -24.90 -12.30
N ASN A 409 29.85 -26.01 -11.78
CA ASN A 409 31.28 -26.29 -11.86
C ASN A 409 31.65 -26.67 -13.28
#